data_9b0712fe694e522a39cc245fda3dc0f1
#
_entry.id   9b0712fe694e522a39cc245fda3dc0f1
#
_cell.length_a   1.000
_cell.length_b   1.000
_cell.length_c   1.000
_cell.angle_alpha   90.00
_cell.angle_beta   90.00
_cell.angle_gamma   90.00
#
_symmetry.space_group_name_H-M   'P 1'
#
loop_
_entity.id
_entity.type
_entity.pdbx_description
1 polymer ?
#
loop_
_entity_poly.entity_id
_entity_poly.type
_entity_poly.pdbx_seq_one_letter_code
_entity_poly.pdbx_strand_id
1 'polypeptide(L)'
;MLTLYKKMCYIYKKNFFHGGGSVSFIGKGVIMKYVLISLAVSVLGLLAAFLYAWKVKRQPAGNERMKEIAHSIHEGAKAFLYAEYRIIIIFVAALSICIGVLLDNWYEAISFILGAGFSVLAGYCGMSVATIANVRTANAAKEKGLSKALSVAFSGGSVMGLCVAGFGLLGICTVFALTKNDDILFGFSLGASSIALFARVGGGIYTKAADVGADLVGKVEAGIPEDDPRNPAVIADNVGDNVGDVAGMGADLFESY
;
A
#
# COMPACT_ATOMS: atom_id res chain seq x y z
N MET A 1 -8.74 -14.13 -1.46
CA MET A 1 -7.36 -14.24 -1.94
C MET A 1 -6.63 -15.39 -1.27
N LEU A 2 -6.52 -15.43 0.06
CA LEU A 2 -5.91 -16.53 0.82
C LEU A 2 -6.49 -17.92 0.46
N THR A 3 -7.78 -18.00 0.17
CA THR A 3 -8.44 -19.25 -0.21
C THR A 3 -8.04 -19.76 -1.59
N LEU A 4 -7.78 -18.85 -2.54
CA LEU A 4 -7.28 -19.18 -3.88
C LEU A 4 -5.81 -19.60 -3.81
N TYR A 5 -5.00 -18.89 -3.03
CA TYR A 5 -3.60 -19.24 -2.76
C TYR A 5 -3.49 -20.58 -2.03
N LYS A 6 -4.26 -20.80 -0.95
CA LYS A 6 -4.31 -22.10 -0.25
C LYS A 6 -4.77 -23.23 -1.15
N LYS A 7 -5.75 -23.01 -2.04
CA LYS A 7 -6.13 -23.99 -3.06
C LYS A 7 -5.01 -24.24 -4.07
N MET A 8 -4.31 -23.21 -4.52
CA MET A 8 -3.16 -23.34 -5.41
C MET A 8 -2.03 -24.13 -4.75
N CYS A 9 -1.63 -23.78 -3.52
CA CYS A 9 -0.63 -24.51 -2.75
C CYS A 9 -1.06 -25.94 -2.43
N TYR A 10 -2.32 -26.17 -2.08
CA TYR A 10 -2.86 -27.52 -1.84
C TYR A 10 -2.83 -28.41 -3.09
N ILE A 11 -3.24 -27.87 -4.25
CA ILE A 11 -3.20 -28.57 -5.54
C ILE A 11 -1.74 -28.85 -5.95
N TYR A 12 -0.84 -27.90 -5.75
CA TYR A 12 0.60 -28.05 -6.03
C TYR A 12 1.23 -29.11 -5.12
N LYS A 13 1.01 -29.03 -3.81
CA LYS A 13 1.56 -29.97 -2.81
C LYS A 13 1.02 -31.38 -3.01
N LYS A 14 -0.27 -31.53 -3.30
CA LYS A 14 -0.90 -32.84 -3.57
C LYS A 14 -0.38 -33.51 -4.85
N ASN A 15 -0.06 -32.73 -5.88
CA ASN A 15 0.41 -33.25 -7.17
C ASN A 15 1.93 -33.48 -7.19
N PHE A 16 2.70 -32.79 -6.34
CA PHE A 16 4.16 -32.92 -6.31
C PHE A 16 4.65 -34.07 -5.40
N PHE A 17 3.95 -34.33 -4.27
CA PHE A 17 4.38 -35.35 -3.29
C PHE A 17 3.84 -36.76 -3.53
N HIS A 18 2.88 -36.98 -4.43
CA HIS A 18 2.14 -38.25 -4.54
C HIS A 18 2.11 -38.93 -5.90
N GLY A 19 2.92 -38.55 -6.90
CA GLY A 19 2.78 -39.22 -8.15
C GLY A 19 3.88 -39.07 -9.19
N GLY A 20 4.42 -40.17 -9.57
CA GLY A 20 5.33 -40.30 -10.73
C GLY A 20 4.68 -39.89 -12.05
N GLY A 21 5.38 -39.10 -12.80
CA GLY A 21 5.43 -38.96 -14.26
C GLY A 21 4.20 -38.44 -15.02
N SER A 22 3.02 -38.95 -14.90
CA SER A 22 1.89 -38.63 -15.80
C SER A 22 0.84 -37.67 -15.22
N VAL A 23 0.65 -37.63 -13.91
CA VAL A 23 -0.30 -36.74 -13.23
C VAL A 23 0.25 -35.28 -13.16
N SER A 24 1.56 -35.13 -13.26
CA SER A 24 2.27 -33.84 -13.23
C SER A 24 1.88 -32.90 -14.38
N PHE A 25 1.59 -33.42 -15.57
CA PHE A 25 1.32 -32.58 -16.75
C PHE A 25 -0.07 -31.93 -16.74
N ILE A 26 -1.08 -32.66 -16.28
CA ILE A 26 -2.46 -32.16 -16.17
C ILE A 26 -2.56 -31.13 -15.04
N GLY A 27 -1.87 -31.36 -13.92
CA GLY A 27 -1.80 -30.41 -12.80
C GLY A 27 -1.14 -29.07 -13.17
N LYS A 28 -0.05 -29.09 -13.93
CA LYS A 28 0.65 -27.89 -14.38
C LYS A 28 -0.19 -26.99 -15.29
N GLY A 29 -0.97 -27.58 -16.19
CA GLY A 29 -1.87 -26.84 -17.08
C GLY A 29 -3.03 -26.15 -16.32
N VAL A 30 -3.54 -26.82 -15.30
CA VAL A 30 -4.61 -26.26 -14.45
C VAL A 30 -4.09 -25.11 -13.60
N ILE A 31 -2.92 -25.25 -12.97
CA ILE A 31 -2.29 -24.18 -12.18
C ILE A 31 -2.03 -22.96 -13.05
N MET A 32 -1.46 -23.13 -14.23
CA MET A 32 -1.17 -22.03 -15.14
C MET A 32 -2.43 -21.26 -15.58
N LYS A 33 -3.56 -21.94 -15.76
CA LYS A 33 -4.85 -21.29 -16.05
C LYS A 33 -5.29 -20.39 -14.87
N TYR A 34 -5.16 -20.85 -13.63
CA TYR A 34 -5.49 -20.02 -12.46
C TYR A 34 -4.54 -18.81 -12.33
N VAL A 35 -3.26 -18.97 -12.60
CA VAL A 35 -2.28 -17.87 -12.61
C VAL A 35 -2.68 -16.84 -13.66
N LEU A 36 -3.04 -17.25 -14.87
CA LEU A 36 -3.46 -16.31 -15.93
C LEU A 36 -4.78 -15.58 -15.58
N ILE A 37 -5.74 -16.28 -14.98
CA ILE A 37 -6.99 -15.66 -14.51
C ILE A 37 -6.66 -14.63 -13.41
N SER A 38 -5.80 -14.97 -12.46
CA SER A 38 -5.41 -14.09 -11.37
C SER A 38 -4.66 -12.85 -11.88
N LEU A 39 -3.79 -13.01 -12.89
CA LEU A 39 -3.13 -11.89 -13.56
C LEU A 39 -4.16 -10.97 -14.26
N ALA A 40 -5.14 -11.54 -14.96
CA ALA A 40 -6.19 -10.74 -15.59
C ALA A 40 -7.02 -9.97 -14.54
N VAL A 41 -7.39 -10.62 -13.44
CA VAL A 41 -8.12 -9.97 -12.33
C VAL A 41 -7.30 -8.87 -11.68
N SER A 42 -6.00 -9.06 -11.48
CA SER A 42 -5.11 -8.03 -10.92
C SER A 42 -5.03 -6.79 -11.81
N VAL A 43 -4.89 -6.99 -13.12
CA VAL A 43 -4.89 -5.88 -14.09
C VAL A 43 -6.23 -5.15 -14.09
N LEU A 44 -7.35 -5.86 -14.07
CA LEU A 44 -8.70 -5.25 -13.97
C LEU A 44 -8.86 -4.47 -12.67
N GLY A 45 -8.35 -4.98 -11.55
CA GLY A 45 -8.32 -4.27 -10.27
C GLY A 45 -7.52 -2.96 -10.32
N LEU A 46 -6.33 -2.98 -10.92
CA LEU A 46 -5.51 -1.78 -11.11
C LEU A 46 -6.16 -0.77 -12.07
N LEU A 47 -6.81 -1.23 -13.12
CA LEU A 47 -7.60 -0.36 -14.00
C LEU A 47 -8.78 0.29 -13.26
N ALA A 48 -9.48 -0.46 -12.42
CA ALA A 48 -10.53 0.08 -11.56
C ALA A 48 -9.96 1.12 -10.58
N ALA A 49 -8.80 0.86 -9.96
CA ALA A 49 -8.12 1.84 -9.11
C ALA A 49 -7.84 3.14 -9.85
N PHE A 50 -7.32 3.04 -11.07
CA PHE A 50 -7.08 4.22 -11.93
C PHE A 50 -8.37 5.00 -12.23
N LEU A 51 -9.46 4.31 -12.55
CA LEU A 51 -10.75 4.95 -12.82
C LEU A 51 -11.31 5.65 -11.57
N TYR A 52 -11.20 5.04 -10.38
CA TYR A 52 -11.59 5.68 -9.12
C TYR A 52 -10.71 6.90 -8.80
N ALA A 53 -9.40 6.81 -8.98
CA ALA A 53 -8.48 7.93 -8.80
C ALA A 53 -8.83 9.10 -9.73
N TRP A 54 -9.11 8.80 -11.00
CA TRP A 54 -9.55 9.80 -11.97
C TRP A 54 -10.89 10.44 -11.61
N LYS A 55 -11.86 9.63 -11.14
CA LYS A 55 -13.16 10.12 -10.66
C LYS A 55 -13.00 11.06 -9.46
N VAL A 56 -12.15 10.71 -8.49
CA VAL A 56 -11.83 11.55 -7.33
C VAL A 56 -11.18 12.85 -7.78
N LYS A 57 -10.18 12.80 -8.64
CA LYS A 57 -9.46 13.98 -9.13
C LYS A 57 -10.36 15.00 -9.85
N ARG A 58 -11.47 14.54 -10.43
CA ARG A 58 -12.46 15.40 -11.11
C ARG A 58 -13.44 16.11 -10.17
N GLN A 59 -13.50 15.72 -8.88
CA GLN A 59 -14.35 16.42 -7.92
C GLN A 59 -13.75 17.78 -7.57
N PRO A 60 -14.59 18.81 -7.31
CA PRO A 60 -14.11 20.14 -6.95
C PRO A 60 -13.39 20.11 -5.59
N ALA A 61 -12.27 20.83 -5.52
CA ALA A 61 -11.40 20.89 -4.32
C ALA A 61 -11.82 22.00 -3.32
N GLY A 62 -12.90 22.73 -3.60
CA GLY A 62 -13.37 23.79 -2.74
C GLY A 62 -12.70 25.16 -2.99
N ASN A 63 -12.72 26.01 -1.97
CA ASN A 63 -12.19 27.36 -2.03
C ASN A 63 -10.64 27.40 -1.96
N GLU A 64 -10.04 28.59 -2.16
CA GLU A 64 -8.58 28.74 -2.17
C GLU A 64 -7.92 28.33 -0.85
N ARG A 65 -8.55 28.65 0.30
CA ARG A 65 -8.01 28.25 1.60
C ARG A 65 -7.98 26.72 1.77
N MET A 66 -8.99 26.03 1.32
CA MET A 66 -9.02 24.54 1.34
C MET A 66 -7.93 23.96 0.46
N LYS A 67 -7.68 24.55 -0.70
CA LYS A 67 -6.61 24.11 -1.61
C LYS A 67 -5.22 24.36 -1.03
N GLU A 68 -5.00 25.49 -0.36
CA GLU A 68 -3.74 25.84 0.30
C GLU A 68 -3.41 24.83 1.42
N ILE A 69 -4.36 24.54 2.30
CA ILE A 69 -4.19 23.55 3.37
C ILE A 69 -3.92 22.15 2.77
N ALA A 70 -4.71 21.74 1.79
CA ALA A 70 -4.51 20.46 1.13
C ALA A 70 -3.15 20.35 0.44
N HIS A 71 -2.64 21.43 -0.11
CA HIS A 71 -1.30 21.48 -0.71
C HIS A 71 -0.22 21.28 0.35
N SER A 72 -0.30 21.97 1.49
CA SER A 72 0.64 21.82 2.60
C SER A 72 0.65 20.40 3.17
N ILE A 73 -0.54 19.78 3.35
CA ILE A 73 -0.64 18.38 3.78
C ILE A 73 -0.02 17.44 2.74
N HIS A 74 -0.28 17.66 1.46
CA HIS A 74 0.27 16.83 0.39
C HIS A 74 1.79 16.93 0.28
N GLU A 75 2.36 18.13 0.46
CA GLU A 75 3.81 18.34 0.50
C GLU A 75 4.44 17.67 1.72
N GLY A 76 3.84 17.82 2.90
CA GLY A 76 4.30 17.16 4.12
C GLY A 76 4.29 15.63 3.97
N ALA A 77 3.21 15.09 3.44
CA ALA A 77 3.07 13.66 3.16
C ALA A 77 4.14 13.13 2.19
N LYS A 78 4.42 13.87 1.12
CA LYS A 78 5.51 13.52 0.19
C LYS A 78 6.90 13.61 0.83
N ALA A 79 7.14 14.65 1.64
CA ALA A 79 8.40 14.80 2.34
C ALA A 79 8.67 13.64 3.29
N PHE A 80 7.64 13.19 4.02
CA PHE A 80 7.74 12.00 4.86
C PHE A 80 8.08 10.75 4.04
N LEU A 81 7.30 10.45 2.99
CA LEU A 81 7.57 9.28 2.14
C LEU A 81 8.98 9.31 1.54
N TYR A 82 9.44 10.47 1.11
CA TYR A 82 10.78 10.60 0.57
C TYR A 82 11.88 10.28 1.62
N ALA A 83 11.71 10.79 2.83
CA ALA A 83 12.63 10.53 3.93
C ALA A 83 12.64 9.05 4.32
N GLU A 84 11.46 8.45 4.44
CA GLU A 84 11.28 7.04 4.78
C GLU A 84 11.85 6.12 3.70
N TYR A 85 11.49 6.33 2.44
CA TYR A 85 11.94 5.48 1.33
C TYR A 85 13.45 5.54 1.11
N ARG A 86 14.08 6.66 1.42
CA ARG A 86 15.54 6.77 1.36
C ARG A 86 16.24 5.81 2.33
N ILE A 87 15.69 5.65 3.54
CA ILE A 87 16.21 4.70 4.54
C ILE A 87 15.89 3.26 4.12
N ILE A 88 14.65 3.03 3.68
CA ILE A 88 14.18 1.71 3.23
C ILE A 88 15.01 1.17 2.07
N ILE A 89 15.37 2.00 1.09
CA ILE A 89 16.21 1.57 -0.04
C ILE A 89 17.55 1.03 0.44
N ILE A 90 18.20 1.70 1.40
CA ILE A 90 19.47 1.23 1.96
C ILE A 90 19.29 -0.12 2.65
N PHE A 91 18.23 -0.25 3.46
CA PHE A 91 17.91 -1.50 4.15
C PHE A 91 17.61 -2.64 3.18
N VAL A 92 16.75 -2.40 2.18
CA VAL A 92 16.39 -3.39 1.15
C VAL A 92 17.62 -3.83 0.36
N ALA A 93 18.51 -2.89 -0.01
CA ALA A 93 19.76 -3.22 -0.70
C ALA A 93 20.67 -4.10 0.17
N ALA A 94 20.89 -3.74 1.43
CA ALA A 94 21.72 -4.51 2.35
C ALA A 94 21.16 -5.92 2.57
N LEU A 95 19.85 -6.01 2.85
CA LEU A 95 19.22 -7.31 3.13
C LEU A 95 19.13 -8.19 1.88
N SER A 96 18.92 -7.63 0.69
CA SER A 96 18.91 -8.39 -0.56
C SER A 96 20.29 -9.00 -0.86
N ILE A 97 21.38 -8.28 -0.58
CA ILE A 97 22.73 -8.80 -0.69
C ILE A 97 22.95 -9.94 0.31
N CYS A 98 22.54 -9.76 1.57
CA CYS A 98 22.62 -10.81 2.58
C CYS A 98 21.86 -12.08 2.15
N ILE A 99 20.62 -11.94 1.64
CA ILE A 99 19.83 -13.06 1.14
C ILE A 99 20.55 -13.76 0.00
N GLY A 100 21.04 -13.02 -1.00
CA GLY A 100 21.72 -13.60 -2.15
C GLY A 100 22.99 -14.36 -1.79
N VAL A 101 23.76 -13.87 -0.81
CA VAL A 101 25.02 -14.49 -0.37
C VAL A 101 24.78 -15.65 0.59
N LEU A 102 23.88 -15.49 1.59
CA LEU A 102 23.67 -16.51 2.62
C LEU A 102 22.88 -17.71 2.11
N LEU A 103 21.90 -17.49 1.22
CA LEU A 103 21.09 -18.56 0.65
C LEU A 103 21.64 -19.09 -0.69
N ASP A 104 22.73 -18.49 -1.19
CA ASP A 104 23.30 -18.81 -2.50
C ASP A 104 22.26 -18.81 -3.64
N ASN A 105 21.24 -17.96 -3.50
CA ASN A 105 20.10 -17.88 -4.41
C ASN A 105 19.73 -16.43 -4.75
N TRP A 106 20.28 -15.91 -5.82
CA TRP A 106 20.03 -14.54 -6.28
C TRP A 106 18.60 -14.31 -6.78
N TYR A 107 17.86 -15.36 -7.15
CA TYR A 107 16.45 -15.24 -7.54
C TYR A 107 15.57 -14.88 -6.36
N GLU A 108 15.88 -15.38 -5.14
CA GLU A 108 15.18 -14.98 -3.91
C GLU A 108 15.48 -13.52 -3.57
N ALA A 109 16.73 -13.07 -3.70
CA ALA A 109 17.09 -11.67 -3.49
C ALA A 109 16.36 -10.71 -4.45
N ILE A 110 16.26 -11.08 -5.74
CA ILE A 110 15.50 -10.31 -6.74
C ILE A 110 14.01 -10.30 -6.37
N SER A 111 13.46 -11.44 -5.99
CA SER A 111 12.06 -11.56 -5.56
C SER A 111 11.75 -10.71 -4.32
N PHE A 112 12.68 -10.65 -3.37
CA PHE A 112 12.62 -9.77 -2.20
C PHE A 112 12.53 -8.29 -2.61
N ILE A 113 13.39 -7.85 -3.53
CA ILE A 113 13.36 -6.48 -4.06
C ILE A 113 12.04 -6.18 -4.76
N LEU A 114 11.50 -7.14 -5.53
CA LEU A 114 10.20 -6.99 -6.20
C LEU A 114 9.06 -6.86 -5.19
N GLY A 115 9.03 -7.69 -4.15
CA GLY A 115 8.02 -7.62 -3.09
C GLY A 115 8.04 -6.27 -2.37
N ALA A 116 9.23 -5.81 -1.99
CA ALA A 116 9.44 -4.49 -1.42
C ALA A 116 8.96 -3.38 -2.37
N GLY A 117 9.34 -3.43 -3.64
CA GLY A 117 8.97 -2.45 -4.65
C GLY A 117 7.46 -2.36 -4.88
N PHE A 118 6.75 -3.47 -4.96
CA PHE A 118 5.30 -3.49 -5.11
C PHE A 118 4.58 -2.96 -3.87
N SER A 119 5.08 -3.24 -2.67
CA SER A 119 4.54 -2.69 -1.42
C SER A 119 4.67 -1.17 -1.37
N VAL A 120 5.86 -0.65 -1.69
CA VAL A 120 6.12 0.80 -1.80
C VAL A 120 5.21 1.46 -2.85
N LEU A 121 5.04 0.85 -4.03
CA LEU A 121 4.16 1.36 -5.08
C LEU A 121 2.70 1.42 -4.64
N ALA A 122 2.21 0.38 -3.96
CA ALA A 122 0.85 0.36 -3.42
C ALA A 122 0.63 1.49 -2.41
N GLY A 123 1.54 1.65 -1.44
CA GLY A 123 1.51 2.71 -0.45
C GLY A 123 1.56 4.12 -1.07
N TYR A 124 2.46 4.35 -2.02
CA TYR A 124 2.59 5.62 -2.71
C TYR A 124 1.34 5.98 -3.52
N CYS A 125 0.79 5.03 -4.29
CA CYS A 125 -0.42 5.25 -5.07
C CYS A 125 -1.62 5.57 -4.16
N GLY A 126 -1.81 4.79 -3.10
CA GLY A 126 -2.90 4.98 -2.15
C GLY A 126 -2.84 6.34 -1.45
N MET A 127 -1.69 6.67 -0.86
CA MET A 127 -1.49 7.93 -0.16
C MET A 127 -1.60 9.16 -1.07
N SER A 128 -1.07 9.08 -2.29
CA SER A 128 -1.18 10.17 -3.26
C SER A 128 -2.64 10.48 -3.62
N VAL A 129 -3.51 9.47 -3.68
CA VAL A 129 -4.94 9.68 -3.96
C VAL A 129 -5.70 10.06 -2.70
N ALA A 130 -5.35 9.52 -1.54
CA ALA A 130 -6.00 9.85 -0.27
C ALA A 130 -5.84 11.35 0.07
N THR A 131 -4.63 11.90 -0.01
CA THR A 131 -4.38 13.32 0.23
C THR A 131 -5.16 14.23 -0.73
N ILE A 132 -5.36 13.79 -1.96
CA ILE A 132 -6.21 14.48 -2.94
C ILE A 132 -7.69 14.34 -2.61
N ALA A 133 -8.13 13.17 -2.10
CA ALA A 133 -9.52 12.89 -1.78
C ALA A 133 -10.01 13.67 -0.55
N ASN A 134 -9.17 13.89 0.45
CA ASN A 134 -9.54 14.51 1.73
C ASN A 134 -10.21 15.87 1.54
N VAL A 135 -9.58 16.79 0.84
CA VAL A 135 -10.14 18.13 0.58
C VAL A 135 -11.42 18.07 -0.26
N ARG A 136 -11.52 17.13 -1.18
CA ARG A 136 -12.70 16.94 -2.03
C ARG A 136 -13.87 16.35 -1.27
N THR A 137 -13.58 15.48 -0.30
CA THR A 137 -14.55 14.96 0.65
C THR A 137 -15.10 16.08 1.53
N ALA A 138 -14.23 16.91 2.10
CA ALA A 138 -14.62 18.06 2.91
C ALA A 138 -15.49 19.05 2.10
N ASN A 139 -15.09 19.36 0.87
CA ASN A 139 -15.89 20.22 -0.01
C ASN A 139 -17.23 19.60 -0.39
N ALA A 140 -17.25 18.30 -0.67
CA ALA A 140 -18.50 17.58 -0.97
C ALA A 140 -19.47 17.57 0.23
N ALA A 141 -18.93 17.44 1.46
CA ALA A 141 -19.72 17.55 2.68
C ALA A 141 -20.38 18.93 2.82
N LYS A 142 -19.60 19.99 2.57
CA LYS A 142 -20.05 21.38 2.64
C LYS A 142 -21.14 21.71 1.60
N GLU A 143 -20.94 21.28 0.34
CA GLU A 143 -21.82 21.69 -0.75
C GLU A 143 -23.01 20.75 -0.98
N LYS A 144 -22.81 19.43 -0.77
CA LYS A 144 -23.78 18.39 -1.21
C LYS A 144 -24.17 17.41 -0.10
N GLY A 145 -23.68 17.65 1.12
CA GLY A 145 -24.02 16.87 2.30
C GLY A 145 -23.29 15.52 2.41
N LEU A 146 -23.63 14.80 3.48
CA LEU A 146 -22.90 13.60 3.93
C LEU A 146 -22.86 12.47 2.90
N SER A 147 -23.96 12.20 2.20
CA SER A 147 -24.02 11.10 1.22
C SER A 147 -22.98 11.27 0.10
N LYS A 148 -22.84 12.50 -0.40
CA LYS A 148 -21.84 12.79 -1.45
C LYS A 148 -20.41 12.73 -0.91
N ALA A 149 -20.20 13.25 0.31
CA ALA A 149 -18.91 13.17 0.99
C ALA A 149 -18.45 11.72 1.15
N LEU A 150 -19.32 10.85 1.67
CA LEU A 150 -19.04 9.41 1.81
C LEU A 150 -18.72 8.74 0.47
N SER A 151 -19.44 9.10 -0.59
CA SER A 151 -19.15 8.56 -1.95
C SER A 151 -17.75 8.95 -2.44
N VAL A 152 -17.29 10.17 -2.14
CA VAL A 152 -15.94 10.64 -2.52
C VAL A 152 -14.88 9.96 -1.66
N ALA A 153 -15.08 9.94 -0.34
CA ALA A 153 -14.17 9.28 0.61
C ALA A 153 -13.98 7.79 0.29
N PHE A 154 -15.09 7.08 0.09
CA PHE A 154 -15.07 5.66 -0.28
C PHE A 154 -14.36 5.42 -1.62
N SER A 155 -14.58 6.29 -2.60
CA SER A 155 -13.87 6.21 -3.87
C SER A 155 -12.36 6.40 -3.70
N GLY A 156 -11.92 7.30 -2.82
CA GLY A 156 -10.51 7.51 -2.47
C GLY A 156 -9.89 6.30 -1.78
N GLY A 157 -10.54 5.78 -0.73
CA GLY A 157 -10.07 4.58 -0.03
C GLY A 157 -10.04 3.31 -0.89
N SER A 158 -11.02 3.18 -1.81
CA SER A 158 -11.05 2.05 -2.76
C SER A 158 -9.80 1.99 -3.65
N VAL A 159 -9.18 3.13 -3.96
CA VAL A 159 -7.93 3.14 -4.74
C VAL A 159 -6.83 2.41 -4.00
N MET A 160 -6.66 2.68 -2.69
CA MET A 160 -5.66 1.99 -1.87
C MET A 160 -5.91 0.49 -1.83
N GLY A 161 -7.13 0.06 -1.50
CA GLY A 161 -7.47 -1.37 -1.43
C GLY A 161 -7.27 -2.10 -2.77
N LEU A 162 -7.63 -1.47 -3.89
CA LEU A 162 -7.43 -2.03 -5.22
C LEU A 162 -5.95 -2.06 -5.64
N CYS A 163 -5.15 -1.07 -5.23
CA CYS A 163 -3.70 -1.09 -5.46
C CYS A 163 -3.02 -2.20 -4.65
N VAL A 164 -3.37 -2.33 -3.36
CA VAL A 164 -2.85 -3.40 -2.50
C VAL A 164 -3.18 -4.78 -3.08
N ALA A 165 -4.45 -5.04 -3.35
CA ALA A 165 -4.89 -6.32 -3.90
C ALA A 165 -4.34 -6.56 -5.32
N GLY A 166 -4.32 -5.53 -6.16
CA GLY A 166 -3.87 -5.60 -7.54
C GLY A 166 -2.37 -5.85 -7.66
N PHE A 167 -1.55 -5.05 -6.99
CA PHE A 167 -0.09 -5.23 -7.02
C PHE A 167 0.35 -6.50 -6.29
N GLY A 168 -0.29 -6.86 -5.17
CA GLY A 168 0.01 -8.10 -4.46
C GLY A 168 -0.25 -9.32 -5.34
N LEU A 169 -1.43 -9.40 -5.93
CA LEU A 169 -1.79 -10.52 -6.82
C LEU A 169 -0.93 -10.53 -8.09
N LEU A 170 -0.68 -9.36 -8.69
CA LEU A 170 0.19 -9.22 -9.86
C LEU A 170 1.60 -9.72 -9.56
N GLY A 171 2.19 -9.29 -8.44
CA GLY A 171 3.55 -9.66 -8.06
C GLY A 171 3.71 -11.15 -7.80
N ILE A 172 2.86 -11.71 -6.93
CA ILE A 172 2.88 -13.15 -6.61
C ILE A 172 2.69 -14.00 -7.87
N CYS A 173 1.70 -13.68 -8.70
CA CYS A 173 1.42 -14.44 -9.91
C CYS A 173 2.54 -14.32 -10.95
N THR A 174 3.17 -13.15 -11.06
CA THR A 174 4.29 -12.94 -11.98
C THR A 174 5.52 -13.72 -11.53
N VAL A 175 5.91 -13.62 -10.26
CA VAL A 175 7.04 -14.36 -9.70
C VAL A 175 6.80 -15.86 -9.84
N PHE A 176 5.62 -16.35 -9.49
CA PHE A 176 5.29 -17.77 -9.63
C PHE A 176 5.27 -18.24 -11.09
N ALA A 177 4.72 -17.46 -12.02
CA ALA A 177 4.68 -17.82 -13.43
C ALA A 177 6.10 -17.99 -14.03
N LEU A 178 7.04 -17.15 -13.60
CA LEU A 178 8.41 -17.15 -14.09
C LEU A 178 9.27 -18.24 -13.45
N THR A 179 9.15 -18.44 -12.14
CA THR A 179 10.07 -19.27 -11.36
C THR A 179 9.52 -20.66 -11.05
N LYS A 180 8.20 -20.77 -10.85
CA LYS A 180 7.52 -22.00 -10.41
C LYS A 180 8.14 -22.62 -9.16
N ASN A 181 8.72 -21.78 -8.30
CA ASN A 181 9.43 -22.15 -7.08
C ASN A 181 8.86 -21.38 -5.89
N ASP A 182 8.49 -22.13 -4.85
CA ASP A 182 7.86 -21.55 -3.64
C ASP A 182 8.87 -20.80 -2.77
N ASP A 183 10.15 -21.20 -2.76
CA ASP A 183 11.20 -20.51 -2.00
C ASP A 183 11.40 -19.09 -2.52
N ILE A 184 11.36 -18.92 -3.84
CA ILE A 184 11.47 -17.59 -4.47
C ILE A 184 10.24 -16.72 -4.15
N LEU A 185 9.03 -17.31 -4.03
CA LEU A 185 7.84 -16.61 -3.54
C LEU A 185 7.98 -16.15 -2.09
N PHE A 186 8.67 -16.94 -1.26
CA PHE A 186 8.95 -16.53 0.12
C PHE A 186 9.79 -15.25 0.15
N GLY A 187 10.77 -15.12 -0.75
CA GLY A 187 11.53 -13.88 -0.92
C GLY A 187 10.63 -12.67 -1.20
N PHE A 188 9.62 -12.81 -2.08
CA PHE A 188 8.65 -11.75 -2.35
C PHE A 188 7.87 -11.33 -1.11
N SER A 189 7.35 -12.30 -0.35
CA SER A 189 6.62 -12.05 0.89
C SER A 189 7.50 -11.37 1.94
N LEU A 190 8.74 -11.82 2.11
CA LEU A 190 9.70 -11.22 3.04
C LEU A 190 10.01 -9.76 2.68
N GLY A 191 10.08 -9.43 1.38
CA GLY A 191 10.22 -8.07 0.89
C GLY A 191 9.04 -7.19 1.27
N ALA A 192 7.82 -7.69 1.06
CA ALA A 192 6.58 -7.01 1.44
C ALA A 192 6.51 -6.77 2.96
N SER A 193 6.80 -7.80 3.78
CA SER A 193 6.80 -7.72 5.26
C SER A 193 7.83 -6.73 5.77
N SER A 194 8.99 -6.66 5.14
CA SER A 194 10.03 -5.69 5.52
C SER A 194 9.54 -4.25 5.35
N ILE A 195 8.87 -3.93 4.23
CA ILE A 195 8.30 -2.61 4.00
C ILE A 195 7.16 -2.32 4.98
N ALA A 196 6.28 -3.30 5.20
CA ALA A 196 5.17 -3.16 6.14
C ALA A 196 5.66 -2.80 7.55
N LEU A 197 6.72 -3.46 8.03
CA LEU A 197 7.32 -3.17 9.32
C LEU A 197 7.78 -1.71 9.42
N PHE A 198 8.58 -1.23 8.45
CA PHE A 198 9.09 0.12 8.48
C PHE A 198 7.99 1.17 8.32
N ALA A 199 7.10 1.01 7.34
CA ALA A 199 6.02 1.95 7.07
C ALA A 199 5.05 2.04 8.24
N ARG A 200 4.71 0.92 8.88
CA ARG A 200 3.81 0.90 10.04
C ARG A 200 4.43 1.51 11.28
N VAL A 201 5.67 1.15 11.59
CA VAL A 201 6.37 1.68 12.78
C VAL A 201 6.73 3.15 12.56
N GLY A 202 7.31 3.51 11.42
CA GLY A 202 7.68 4.88 11.09
C GLY A 202 6.47 5.81 11.04
N GLY A 203 5.42 5.39 10.31
CA GLY A 203 4.16 6.12 10.22
C GLY A 203 3.47 6.28 11.57
N GLY A 204 3.38 5.22 12.38
CA GLY A 204 2.77 5.26 13.71
C GLY A 204 3.52 6.17 14.68
N ILE A 205 4.86 6.17 14.67
CA ILE A 205 5.67 7.08 15.48
C ILE A 205 5.43 8.53 15.06
N TYR A 206 5.45 8.81 13.75
CA TYR A 206 5.23 10.15 13.24
C TYR A 206 3.83 10.67 13.61
N THR A 207 2.79 9.86 13.39
CA THR A 207 1.40 10.21 13.72
C THR A 207 1.26 10.56 15.20
N LYS A 208 1.78 9.74 16.09
CA LYS A 208 1.69 10.03 17.53
C LYS A 208 2.54 11.21 17.97
N ALA A 209 3.69 11.43 17.38
CA ALA A 209 4.51 12.61 17.67
C ALA A 209 3.82 13.90 17.20
N ALA A 210 3.18 13.87 16.03
CA ALA A 210 2.45 15.01 15.47
C ALA A 210 1.20 15.35 16.30
N ASP A 211 0.38 14.35 16.62
CA ASP A 211 -0.84 14.44 17.45
C ASP A 211 -0.52 15.04 18.84
N VAL A 212 0.40 14.42 19.58
CA VAL A 212 0.81 14.93 20.91
C VAL A 212 1.45 16.32 20.82
N GLY A 213 2.26 16.57 19.78
CA GLY A 213 2.87 17.89 19.56
C GLY A 213 1.84 18.96 19.27
N ALA A 214 0.83 18.67 18.43
CA ALA A 214 -0.26 19.59 18.11
C ALA A 214 -1.10 19.91 19.37
N ASP A 215 -1.38 18.92 20.19
CA ASP A 215 -2.10 19.08 21.45
C ASP A 215 -1.33 19.93 22.47
N LEU A 216 -0.05 19.70 22.66
CA LEU A 216 0.78 20.47 23.57
C LEU A 216 0.85 21.94 23.15
N VAL A 217 1.12 22.22 21.89
CA VAL A 217 1.20 23.59 21.38
C VAL A 217 -0.17 24.28 21.43
N GLY A 218 -1.23 23.61 21.01
CA GLY A 218 -2.57 24.19 20.97
C GLY A 218 -3.17 24.36 22.36
N LYS A 219 -3.37 23.27 23.07
CA LYS A 219 -4.11 23.27 24.34
C LYS A 219 -3.31 23.83 25.52
N VAL A 220 -2.02 23.50 25.60
CA VAL A 220 -1.21 23.85 26.78
C VAL A 220 -0.53 25.19 26.61
N GLU A 221 0.18 25.41 25.49
CA GLU A 221 0.96 26.68 25.31
C GLU A 221 0.07 27.83 24.82
N ALA A 222 -0.76 27.61 23.80
CA ALA A 222 -1.54 28.68 23.20
C ALA A 222 -2.96 28.83 23.79
N GLY A 223 -3.45 27.84 24.54
CA GLY A 223 -4.79 27.86 25.14
C GLY A 223 -5.92 27.95 24.11
N ILE A 224 -5.70 27.38 22.91
CA ILE A 224 -6.68 27.34 21.81
C ILE A 224 -7.28 25.95 21.68
N PRO A 225 -8.48 25.81 21.04
CA PRO A 225 -9.08 24.52 20.80
C PRO A 225 -8.19 23.63 19.96
N GLU A 226 -8.39 22.32 20.08
CA GLU A 226 -7.86 21.32 19.18
C GLU A 226 -8.29 21.63 17.73
N ASP A 227 -7.48 21.31 16.77
CA ASP A 227 -7.72 21.62 15.34
C ASP A 227 -7.84 23.11 14.98
N ASP A 228 -7.46 24.03 15.88
CA ASP A 228 -7.52 25.46 15.59
C ASP A 228 -6.55 25.78 14.42
N PRO A 229 -7.04 26.45 13.36
CA PRO A 229 -6.21 26.76 12.19
C PRO A 229 -5.04 27.73 12.47
N ARG A 230 -4.98 28.31 13.65
CA ARG A 230 -3.84 29.12 14.11
C ARG A 230 -2.67 28.27 14.63
N ASN A 231 -2.94 27.01 14.99
CA ASN A 231 -1.92 26.08 15.41
C ASN A 231 -1.20 25.47 14.18
N PRO A 232 0.08 25.79 13.94
CA PRO A 232 0.80 25.26 12.79
C PRO A 232 1.01 23.74 12.84
N ALA A 233 0.93 23.13 14.03
CA ALA A 233 1.08 21.71 14.23
C ALA A 233 -0.11 20.90 13.70
N VAL A 234 -1.29 21.52 13.50
CA VAL A 234 -2.47 20.84 12.92
C VAL A 234 -2.18 20.28 11.51
N ILE A 235 -1.36 20.95 10.71
CA ILE A 235 -0.96 20.40 9.40
C ILE A 235 -0.11 19.15 9.57
N ALA A 236 0.83 19.15 10.54
CA ALA A 236 1.66 17.99 10.82
C ALA A 236 0.85 16.81 11.33
N ASP A 237 -0.16 17.05 12.15
CA ASP A 237 -1.11 16.05 12.63
C ASP A 237 -1.91 15.43 11.48
N ASN A 238 -2.51 16.25 10.62
CA ASN A 238 -3.20 15.77 9.42
C ASN A 238 -2.27 15.01 8.44
N VAL A 239 -1.00 15.38 8.37
CA VAL A 239 0.01 14.59 7.62
C VAL A 239 0.21 13.24 8.29
N GLY A 240 0.29 13.22 9.62
CA GLY A 240 0.42 12.01 10.42
C GLY A 240 -0.66 10.98 10.14
N ASP A 241 -1.93 11.41 10.14
CA ASP A 241 -3.07 10.55 9.82
C ASP A 241 -2.94 9.91 8.43
N ASN A 242 -2.56 10.68 7.42
CA ASN A 242 -2.35 10.13 6.08
C ASN A 242 -1.17 9.15 6.03
N VAL A 243 -0.11 9.42 6.77
CA VAL A 243 1.08 8.56 6.82
C VAL A 243 0.80 7.27 7.58
N GLY A 244 0.20 7.36 8.78
CA GLY A 244 -0.11 6.20 9.62
C GLY A 244 -1.22 5.34 9.03
N ASP A 245 -2.38 5.96 8.76
CA ASP A 245 -3.60 5.24 8.42
C ASP A 245 -3.69 4.85 6.94
N VAL A 246 -3.01 5.55 6.05
CA VAL A 246 -3.02 5.18 4.63
C VAL A 246 -1.73 4.48 4.21
N ALA A 247 -0.58 5.10 4.37
CA ALA A 247 0.68 4.50 3.92
C ALA A 247 1.07 3.30 4.81
N GLY A 248 1.09 3.49 6.15
CA GLY A 248 1.48 2.45 7.11
C GLY A 248 0.51 1.26 7.10
N MET A 249 -0.79 1.50 7.27
CA MET A 249 -1.80 0.42 7.21
C MET A 249 -1.88 -0.23 5.83
N GLY A 250 -1.68 0.54 4.77
CA GLY A 250 -1.71 0.00 3.42
C GLY A 250 -0.58 -0.99 3.14
N ALA A 251 0.63 -0.70 3.63
CA ALA A 251 1.75 -1.63 3.55
C ALA A 251 1.50 -2.91 4.38
N ASP A 252 0.93 -2.76 5.58
CA ASP A 252 0.53 -3.88 6.45
C ASP A 252 -0.55 -4.78 5.79
N LEU A 253 -1.54 -4.17 5.13
CA LEU A 253 -2.53 -4.91 4.36
C LEU A 253 -1.91 -5.61 3.14
N PHE A 254 -0.92 -4.99 2.49
CA PHE A 254 -0.22 -5.60 1.37
C PHE A 254 0.53 -6.86 1.78
N GLU A 255 1.19 -6.83 2.93
CA GLU A 255 1.89 -7.99 3.50
C GLU A 255 0.91 -9.11 3.89
N SER A 256 -0.25 -8.73 4.44
CA SER A 256 -1.25 -9.68 4.93
C SER A 256 -2.03 -10.41 3.81
N TYR A 257 -2.03 -9.89 2.59
CA TYR A 257 -2.71 -10.49 1.41
C TYR A 257 -1.82 -11.47 0.66
#